data_1e3d4d92d2c2f2b74422ba5609098ef2
#
_entry.id   1e3d4d92d2c2f2b74422ba5609098ef2
#
_cell.length_a   1.000
_cell.length_b   1.000
_cell.length_c   1.000
_cell.angle_alpha   90.00
_cell.angle_beta   90.00
_cell.angle_gamma   90.00
#
_symmetry.space_group_name_H-M   'P 1'
#
loop_
_entity.id
_entity.type
_entity.pdbx_description
1 polymer ?
#
loop_
_entity_poly.entity_id
_entity_poly.type
_entity_poly.pdbx_seq_one_letter_code
_entity_poly.pdbx_strand_id
1 'polypeptide(L)'
;MLSPMEMARFIDEVGSDYVGSYFDVGNVLFSGYPEHWIKILNKRIKKVHFKDYRRAAGDLHGFVDLLAGEVNWPNVMAELEKISYDGWVTAEMLPPYTHYPEAILYNTSYSMDKILGRK
;
A
#
# COMPACT_ATOMS: atom_id res chain seq x y z
N MET A 1 7.13 -3.98 -12.67
CA MET A 1 8.33 -3.19 -12.28
C MET A 1 8.76 -3.57 -10.88
N LEU A 2 10.05 -3.88 -10.72
CA LEU A 2 10.62 -4.34 -9.45
C LEU A 2 11.36 -3.24 -8.68
N SER A 3 11.54 -2.07 -9.30
CA SER A 3 12.28 -0.97 -8.70
C SER A 3 11.48 0.33 -8.71
N PRO A 4 11.46 1.09 -7.60
CA PRO A 4 10.83 2.41 -7.57
C PRO A 4 11.52 3.41 -8.50
N MET A 5 12.81 3.24 -8.76
CA MET A 5 13.55 4.10 -9.69
C MET A 5 13.12 3.87 -11.15
N GLU A 6 12.88 2.60 -11.54
CA GLU A 6 12.33 2.29 -12.88
C GLU A 6 10.91 2.87 -13.03
N MET A 7 10.07 2.72 -12.01
CA MET A 7 8.71 3.28 -12.04
C MET A 7 8.75 4.80 -12.14
N ALA A 8 9.58 5.46 -11.35
CA ALA A 8 9.73 6.91 -11.39
C ALA A 8 10.18 7.37 -12.78
N ARG A 9 11.21 6.72 -13.34
CA ARG A 9 11.71 7.01 -14.69
C ARG A 9 10.64 6.80 -15.75
N PHE A 10 9.92 5.68 -15.69
CA PHE A 10 8.82 5.41 -16.63
C PHE A 10 7.76 6.51 -16.62
N ILE A 11 7.30 6.93 -15.42
CA ILE A 11 6.30 8.00 -15.30
C ILE A 11 6.83 9.31 -15.88
N ASP A 12 8.09 9.66 -15.57
CA ASP A 12 8.72 10.89 -16.07
C ASP A 12 8.90 10.89 -17.59
N GLU A 13 9.28 9.75 -18.18
CA GLU A 13 9.46 9.61 -19.63
C GLU A 13 8.13 9.69 -20.39
N VAL A 14 7.02 9.22 -19.80
CA VAL A 14 5.67 9.41 -20.36
C VAL A 14 5.30 10.89 -20.39
N GLY A 15 5.71 11.67 -19.39
CA GLY A 15 5.58 13.12 -19.34
C GLY A 15 4.14 13.62 -19.40
N SER A 16 3.18 12.88 -18.86
CA SER A 16 1.75 13.22 -18.90
C SER A 16 1.17 13.36 -17.50
N ASP A 17 0.42 14.43 -17.25
CA ASP A 17 -0.30 14.64 -15.99
C ASP A 17 -1.39 13.57 -15.71
N TYR A 18 -1.79 12.83 -16.73
CA TYR A 18 -2.76 11.72 -16.62
C TYR A 18 -2.12 10.40 -16.21
N VAL A 19 -0.79 10.35 -16.14
CA VAL A 19 -0.06 9.14 -15.75
C VAL A 19 0.61 9.33 -14.40
N GLY A 20 0.36 8.39 -13.49
CA GLY A 20 0.95 8.39 -12.15
C GLY A 20 0.89 7.01 -11.54
N SER A 21 1.43 6.88 -10.34
CA SER A 21 1.42 5.63 -9.61
C SER A 21 0.14 5.47 -8.79
N TYR A 22 -0.56 4.35 -8.98
CA TYR A 22 -1.48 3.80 -7.99
C TYR A 22 -0.66 2.84 -7.11
N PHE A 23 -0.11 3.38 -6.04
CA PHE A 23 0.85 2.69 -5.21
C PHE A 23 0.18 1.69 -4.28
N ASP A 24 0.61 0.43 -4.30
CA ASP A 24 0.12 -0.63 -3.39
C ASP A 24 1.22 -1.01 -2.39
N VAL A 25 0.93 -0.78 -1.11
CA VAL A 25 1.88 -1.00 0.00
C VAL A 25 2.24 -2.48 0.14
N GLY A 26 1.26 -3.38 0.06
CA GLY A 26 1.47 -4.81 0.26
C GLY A 26 2.17 -5.48 -0.92
N ASN A 27 1.83 -5.08 -2.15
CA ASN A 27 2.45 -5.65 -3.34
C ASN A 27 3.96 -5.40 -3.40
N VAL A 28 4.41 -4.21 -3.00
CA VAL A 28 5.85 -3.91 -3.01
C VAL A 28 6.59 -4.55 -1.84
N LEU A 29 5.90 -4.94 -0.78
CA LEU A 29 6.52 -5.63 0.35
C LEU A 29 7.08 -7.00 -0.04
N PHE A 30 6.49 -7.63 -1.07
CA PHE A 30 6.98 -8.91 -1.60
C PHE A 30 8.47 -8.86 -2.00
N SER A 31 8.92 -7.76 -2.63
CA SER A 31 10.27 -7.64 -3.19
C SER A 31 11.08 -6.44 -2.67
N GLY A 32 10.52 -5.66 -1.73
CA GLY A 32 11.17 -4.44 -1.28
C GLY A 32 10.58 -3.87 0.00
N TYR A 33 10.71 -2.57 0.14
CA TYR A 33 10.26 -1.81 1.32
C TYR A 33 9.34 -0.67 0.87
N PRO A 34 8.06 -0.68 1.28
CA PRO A 34 7.09 0.34 0.86
C PRO A 34 7.56 1.77 1.12
N GLU A 35 8.17 2.02 2.27
CA GLU A 35 8.70 3.32 2.65
C GLU A 35 9.77 3.85 1.69
N HIS A 36 10.59 2.98 1.11
CA HIS A 36 11.57 3.38 0.08
C HIS A 36 10.88 3.77 -1.23
N TRP A 37 9.83 3.02 -1.61
CA TRP A 37 9.03 3.31 -2.78
C TRP A 37 8.33 4.66 -2.66
N ILE A 38 7.71 4.94 -1.51
CA ILE A 38 7.01 6.20 -1.26
C ILE A 38 7.98 7.37 -1.39
N LYS A 39 9.16 7.28 -0.75
CA LYS A 39 10.19 8.30 -0.81
C LYS A 39 10.64 8.60 -2.24
N ILE A 40 10.86 7.57 -3.07
CA ILE A 40 11.39 7.71 -4.44
C ILE A 40 10.30 8.17 -5.40
N LEU A 41 9.09 7.59 -5.33
CA LEU A 41 7.98 7.98 -6.19
C LEU A 41 7.47 9.39 -5.89
N ASN A 42 7.40 9.76 -4.61
CA ASN A 42 7.03 11.10 -4.17
C ASN A 42 5.72 11.57 -4.84
N LYS A 43 5.72 12.75 -5.47
CA LYS A 43 4.55 13.36 -6.11
C LYS A 43 3.97 12.55 -7.29
N ARG A 44 4.65 11.52 -7.74
CA ARG A 44 4.16 10.59 -8.77
C ARG A 44 3.08 9.66 -8.24
N ILE A 45 2.94 9.52 -6.90
CA ILE A 45 1.86 8.77 -6.27
C ILE A 45 0.58 9.59 -6.35
N LYS A 46 -0.45 9.04 -7.02
CA LYS A 46 -1.76 9.67 -7.19
C LYS A 46 -2.84 8.99 -6.35
N LYS A 47 -2.68 7.69 -6.08
CA LYS A 47 -3.56 6.91 -5.21
C LYS A 47 -2.74 5.87 -4.46
N VAL A 48 -3.26 5.41 -3.33
CA VAL A 48 -2.60 4.40 -2.50
C VAL A 48 -3.58 3.27 -2.17
N HIS A 49 -3.13 2.02 -2.36
CA HIS A 49 -3.74 0.85 -1.77
C HIS A 49 -3.07 0.49 -0.44
N PHE A 50 -3.89 0.29 0.60
CA PHE A 50 -3.48 -0.37 1.82
C PHE A 50 -3.73 -1.86 1.69
N LYS A 51 -2.68 -2.63 1.80
CA LYS A 51 -2.64 -4.07 1.70
C LYS A 51 -1.52 -4.59 2.57
N ASP A 52 -1.69 -5.74 3.18
CA ASP A 52 -0.65 -6.30 4.04
C ASP A 52 -0.20 -7.67 3.54
N TYR A 53 1.03 -8.05 3.87
CA TYR A 53 1.67 -9.23 3.33
C TYR A 53 2.65 -9.85 4.32
N ARG A 54 2.72 -11.19 4.32
CA ARG A 54 3.74 -11.98 5.04
C ARG A 54 4.74 -12.54 4.05
N ARG A 55 5.98 -12.07 4.12
CA ARG A 55 7.06 -12.46 3.21
C ARG A 55 7.38 -13.94 3.23
N ALA A 56 7.25 -14.59 4.41
CA ALA A 56 7.54 -16.01 4.57
C ALA A 56 6.67 -16.92 3.70
N ALA A 57 5.49 -16.47 3.27
CA ALA A 57 4.62 -17.23 2.37
C ALA A 57 5.21 -17.35 0.96
N GLY A 58 5.85 -16.30 0.46
CA GLY A 58 6.55 -16.30 -0.83
C GLY A 58 5.66 -16.34 -2.07
N ASP A 59 4.34 -16.31 -1.90
CA ASP A 59 3.34 -16.37 -2.98
C ASP A 59 2.10 -15.55 -2.63
N LEU A 60 1.02 -15.69 -3.43
CA LEU A 60 -0.23 -14.94 -3.23
C LEU A 60 -0.94 -15.25 -1.91
N HIS A 61 -0.64 -16.38 -1.26
CA HIS A 61 -1.19 -16.72 0.07
C HIS A 61 -0.60 -15.86 1.20
N GLY A 62 0.44 -15.10 0.90
CA GLY A 62 1.04 -14.16 1.83
C GLY A 62 0.19 -12.90 2.08
N PHE A 63 -0.78 -12.59 1.23
CA PHE A 63 -1.70 -11.49 1.51
C PHE A 63 -2.63 -11.84 2.67
N VAL A 64 -2.66 -10.94 3.65
CA VAL A 64 -3.37 -11.11 4.92
C VAL A 64 -4.15 -9.85 5.26
N ASP A 65 -4.99 -9.94 6.31
CA ASP A 65 -5.70 -8.79 6.83
C ASP A 65 -4.73 -7.67 7.23
N LEU A 66 -5.16 -6.42 7.11
CA LEU A 66 -4.38 -5.28 7.57
C LEU A 66 -3.99 -5.47 9.05
N LEU A 67 -2.77 -5.13 9.38
CA LEU A 67 -2.13 -5.31 10.69
C LEU A 67 -1.75 -6.77 11.02
N ALA A 68 -2.07 -7.74 10.18
CA ALA A 68 -1.67 -9.14 10.37
C ALA A 68 -0.38 -9.52 9.60
N GLY A 69 0.11 -8.64 8.76
CA GLY A 69 1.31 -8.83 7.94
C GLY A 69 2.57 -8.16 8.51
N GLU A 70 3.49 -7.87 7.62
CA GLU A 70 4.81 -7.35 7.95
C GLU A 70 5.04 -5.90 7.48
N VAL A 71 4.00 -5.22 7.00
CA VAL A 71 4.10 -3.80 6.64
C VAL A 71 4.39 -2.98 7.89
N ASN A 72 5.44 -2.17 7.83
CA ASN A 72 5.75 -1.19 8.88
C ASN A 72 4.86 0.04 8.71
N TRP A 73 3.61 -0.05 9.17
CA TRP A 73 2.62 0.99 9.02
C TRP A 73 3.06 2.36 9.57
N PRO A 74 3.71 2.45 10.76
CA PRO A 74 4.23 3.73 11.22
C PRO A 74 5.21 4.39 10.24
N ASN A 75 6.12 3.61 9.65
CA ASN A 75 7.07 4.14 8.67
C ASN A 75 6.38 4.51 7.35
N VAL A 76 5.44 3.70 6.88
CA VAL A 76 4.64 4.00 5.68
C VAL A 76 3.91 5.33 5.85
N MET A 77 3.22 5.51 6.97
CA MET A 77 2.49 6.75 7.25
C MET A 77 3.43 7.96 7.37
N ALA A 78 4.58 7.80 8.03
CA ALA A 78 5.57 8.86 8.14
C ALA A 78 6.13 9.30 6.76
N GLU A 79 6.36 8.34 5.85
CA GLU A 79 6.83 8.69 4.49
C GLU A 79 5.71 9.33 3.65
N LEU A 80 4.46 8.90 3.77
CA LEU A 80 3.32 9.57 3.11
C LEU A 80 3.15 11.01 3.61
N GLU A 81 3.32 11.24 4.91
CA GLU A 81 3.28 12.59 5.48
C GLU A 81 4.43 13.47 4.96
N LYS A 82 5.66 12.93 4.89
CA LYS A 82 6.83 13.66 4.37
C LYS A 82 6.66 14.13 2.93
N ILE A 83 6.00 13.34 2.09
CA ILE A 83 5.70 13.73 0.70
C ILE A 83 4.42 14.58 0.60
N SER A 84 3.79 14.91 1.73
CA SER A 84 2.53 15.66 1.79
C SER A 84 1.41 15.00 0.97
N TYR A 85 1.29 13.66 1.08
CA TYR A 85 0.23 12.94 0.40
C TYR A 85 -1.11 13.25 1.05
N ASP A 86 -2.05 13.79 0.30
CA ASP A 86 -3.40 14.16 0.71
C ASP A 86 -4.51 13.45 -0.10
N GLY A 87 -4.12 12.46 -0.89
CA GLY A 87 -5.03 11.70 -1.75
C GLY A 87 -5.79 10.58 -1.01
N TRP A 88 -6.53 9.81 -1.79
CA TRP A 88 -7.32 8.70 -1.29
C TRP A 88 -6.46 7.48 -0.96
N VAL A 89 -6.82 6.81 0.14
CA VAL A 89 -6.34 5.47 0.49
C VAL A 89 -7.50 4.49 0.44
N THR A 90 -7.28 3.36 -0.23
CA THR A 90 -8.27 2.30 -0.40
C THR A 90 -7.67 0.98 0.09
N ALA A 91 -8.38 0.25 0.94
CA ALA A 91 -7.95 -1.09 1.30
C ALA A 91 -8.27 -2.07 0.16
N GLU A 92 -7.28 -2.86 -0.24
CA GLU A 92 -7.48 -3.99 -1.16
C GLU A 92 -7.29 -5.29 -0.38
N MET A 93 -8.41 -5.99 -0.14
CA MET A 93 -8.45 -7.19 0.69
C MET A 93 -8.73 -8.44 -0.14
N LEU A 94 -8.01 -9.52 0.14
CA LEU A 94 -8.14 -10.82 -0.50
C LEU A 94 -7.83 -11.93 0.51
N PRO A 95 -8.47 -13.08 0.39
CA PRO A 95 -9.82 -13.32 -0.14
C PRO A 95 -10.88 -12.93 0.89
N PRO A 96 -12.18 -12.91 0.55
CA PRO A 96 -13.23 -12.76 1.54
C PRO A 96 -13.22 -13.94 2.52
N TYR A 97 -13.70 -13.73 3.74
CA TYR A 97 -13.84 -14.82 4.71
C TYR A 97 -14.81 -15.89 4.20
N THR A 98 -14.48 -17.16 4.43
CA THR A 98 -15.33 -18.28 4.01
C THR A 98 -16.71 -18.24 4.72
N HIS A 99 -16.71 -17.83 5.99
CA HIS A 99 -17.91 -17.64 6.78
C HIS A 99 -17.99 -16.20 7.25
N TYR A 100 -19.19 -15.62 7.25
CA TYR A 100 -19.41 -14.23 7.62
C TYR A 100 -18.57 -13.25 6.79
N PRO A 101 -18.67 -13.28 5.44
CA PRO A 101 -17.78 -12.51 4.55
C PRO A 101 -17.85 -11.01 4.80
N GLU A 102 -18.97 -10.50 5.31
CA GLU A 102 -19.13 -9.10 5.68
C GLU A 102 -18.20 -8.65 6.83
N ALA A 103 -17.74 -9.58 7.67
CA ALA A 103 -16.84 -9.25 8.78
C ALA A 103 -15.51 -8.66 8.31
N ILE A 104 -15.04 -8.99 7.09
CA ILE A 104 -13.84 -8.40 6.53
C ILE A 104 -13.96 -6.87 6.36
N LEU A 105 -15.14 -6.36 6.03
CA LEU A 105 -15.38 -4.92 5.87
C LEU A 105 -15.19 -4.18 7.19
N TYR A 106 -15.77 -4.71 8.27
CA TYR A 106 -15.66 -4.10 9.60
C TYR A 106 -14.24 -4.18 10.14
N ASN A 107 -13.59 -5.34 10.01
CA ASN A 107 -12.21 -5.54 10.45
C ASN A 107 -11.24 -4.66 9.68
N THR A 108 -11.42 -4.53 8.37
CA THR A 108 -10.62 -3.67 7.51
C THR A 108 -10.82 -2.19 7.87
N SER A 109 -12.07 -1.76 8.05
CA SER A 109 -12.37 -0.38 8.47
C SER A 109 -11.71 -0.04 9.80
N TYR A 110 -11.84 -0.91 10.79
CA TYR A 110 -11.18 -0.73 12.09
C TYR A 110 -9.65 -0.65 11.96
N SER A 111 -9.05 -1.53 11.17
CA SER A 111 -7.60 -1.53 10.96
C SER A 111 -7.13 -0.24 10.24
N MET A 112 -7.89 0.23 9.26
CA MET A 112 -7.60 1.50 8.58
C MET A 112 -7.66 2.68 9.54
N ASP A 113 -8.66 2.72 10.43
CA ASP A 113 -8.75 3.79 11.43
C ASP A 113 -7.53 3.81 12.33
N LYS A 114 -7.02 2.63 12.74
CA LYS A 114 -5.79 2.53 13.53
C LYS A 114 -4.57 3.04 12.77
N ILE A 115 -4.41 2.63 11.50
CA ILE A 115 -3.29 3.07 10.65
C ILE A 115 -3.34 4.58 10.42
N LEU A 116 -4.53 5.14 10.18
CA LEU A 116 -4.75 6.56 9.90
C LEU A 116 -4.81 7.44 11.16
N GLY A 117 -4.68 6.85 12.35
CA GLY A 117 -4.76 7.58 13.61
C GLY A 117 -6.16 8.13 13.94
N ARG A 118 -7.21 7.56 13.36
CA ARG A 118 -8.60 7.89 13.67
C ARG A 118 -9.06 7.18 14.94
N LYS A 119 -9.96 7.80 15.66
CA LYS A 119 -10.54 7.24 16.91
C LYS A 119 -11.84 6.51 16.64
#